data_a570b2a972e2569d54caf7f6b9c38b41
#
_entry.id   a570b2a972e2569d54caf7f6b9c38b41
#
_cell.length_a   1.000
_cell.length_b   1.000
_cell.length_c   1.000
_cell.angle_alpha   90.00
_cell.angle_beta   90.00
_cell.angle_gamma   90.00
#
_symmetry.space_group_name_H-M   'P 1'
#
loop_
_entity.id
_entity.type
_entity.pdbx_description
1 polymer ?
#
loop_
_entity_poly.entity_id
_entity_poly.type
_entity_poly.pdbx_seq_one_letter_code
_entity_poly.pdbx_strand_id
1 'polypeptide(L)'
;MRTAFARFAAPMAAALMVASVACASGSSSGSSSTKTDPTLITSEQIIKHRFTNAYEAVEALHSNWLVNKSADSFNAPSQIRVYVDNTFYGAVESLRSINPNTIRSIRHYDGVAATARWGIDHGAGVIQVTTQQ
;
A
#
# COMPACT_ATOMS: atom_id res chain seq x y z
N MET A 1 -4.85 -28.99 -87.31
CA MET A 1 -6.30 -28.94 -87.12
C MET A 1 -6.63 -28.82 -85.64
N ARG A 2 -7.34 -27.75 -85.32
CA ARG A 2 -8.26 -27.57 -84.23
C ARG A 2 -7.74 -27.84 -82.81
N THR A 3 -7.37 -26.82 -82.11
CA THR A 3 -8.17 -25.99 -81.18
C THR A 3 -8.67 -26.71 -79.93
N ALA A 4 -8.19 -26.31 -78.78
CA ALA A 4 -9.11 -26.03 -77.68
C ALA A 4 -8.40 -25.24 -76.61
N PHE A 5 -8.89 -24.04 -76.39
CA PHE A 5 -8.60 -23.15 -75.30
C PHE A 5 -9.22 -23.70 -74.02
N ALA A 6 -8.46 -23.81 -72.94
CA ALA A 6 -9.04 -23.91 -71.60
C ALA A 6 -8.51 -22.79 -70.73
N ARG A 7 -9.38 -21.84 -70.53
CA ARG A 7 -9.23 -20.72 -69.59
C ARG A 7 -9.38 -21.32 -68.19
N PHE A 8 -8.34 -21.23 -67.35
CA PHE A 8 -8.49 -21.42 -65.93
C PHE A 8 -8.49 -20.07 -65.28
N ALA A 9 -9.69 -19.70 -64.83
CA ALA A 9 -9.91 -18.58 -63.88
C ALA A 9 -9.45 -19.00 -62.49
N ALA A 10 -8.53 -18.25 -61.92
CA ALA A 10 -8.15 -18.37 -60.53
C ALA A 10 -9.15 -17.64 -59.64
N PRO A 11 -9.73 -18.26 -58.62
CA PRO A 11 -10.39 -17.52 -57.57
C PRO A 11 -9.39 -17.05 -56.53
N MET A 12 -9.36 -15.75 -56.34
CA MET A 12 -8.67 -15.04 -55.34
C MET A 12 -9.35 -15.32 -53.97
N ALA A 13 -8.76 -16.19 -53.12
CA ALA A 13 -9.21 -16.39 -51.78
C ALA A 13 -8.57 -15.33 -50.89
N ALA A 14 -9.34 -14.33 -50.52
CA ALA A 14 -8.98 -13.37 -49.51
C ALA A 14 -9.08 -14.02 -48.11
N ALA A 15 -7.97 -14.39 -47.54
CA ALA A 15 -7.89 -14.84 -46.16
C ALA A 15 -7.93 -13.63 -45.22
N LEU A 16 -9.08 -13.37 -44.62
CA LEU A 16 -9.22 -12.43 -43.49
C LEU A 16 -8.53 -13.07 -42.28
N MET A 17 -7.35 -12.58 -41.96
CA MET A 17 -6.73 -12.86 -40.67
C MET A 17 -7.38 -12.00 -39.58
N VAL A 18 -8.28 -12.59 -38.83
CA VAL A 18 -8.79 -12.02 -37.59
C VAL A 18 -7.69 -12.18 -36.53
N ALA A 19 -6.96 -11.11 -36.27
CA ALA A 19 -6.05 -11.02 -35.15
C ALA A 19 -6.87 -10.93 -33.85
N SER A 20 -7.07 -12.07 -33.19
CA SER A 20 -7.58 -12.10 -31.80
C SER A 20 -6.51 -11.57 -30.87
N VAL A 21 -6.67 -10.31 -30.41
CA VAL A 21 -5.91 -9.77 -29.31
C VAL A 21 -6.38 -10.47 -28.03
N ALA A 22 -5.68 -11.53 -27.66
CA ALA A 22 -5.81 -12.11 -26.35
C ALA A 22 -5.21 -11.15 -25.33
N CYS A 23 -6.06 -10.43 -24.61
CA CYS A 23 -5.67 -9.79 -23.36
C CYS A 23 -5.29 -10.88 -22.37
N ALA A 24 -4.03 -11.27 -22.39
CA ALA A 24 -3.45 -12.06 -21.32
C ALA A 24 -3.44 -11.17 -20.06
N SER A 25 -4.41 -11.41 -19.17
CA SER A 25 -4.34 -10.96 -17.79
C SER A 25 -3.15 -11.65 -17.15
N GLY A 26 -1.98 -11.06 -17.33
CA GLY A 26 -0.77 -11.50 -16.67
C GLY A 26 -0.95 -11.27 -15.18
N SER A 27 -1.25 -12.34 -14.46
CA SER A 27 -0.98 -12.41 -13.03
C SER A 27 0.53 -12.27 -12.88
N SER A 28 1.01 -11.05 -12.75
CA SER A 28 2.38 -10.79 -12.34
C SER A 28 2.51 -11.19 -10.88
N SER A 29 2.76 -12.48 -10.64
CA SER A 29 3.36 -12.94 -9.41
C SER A 29 4.72 -12.23 -9.28
N GLY A 30 4.68 -11.20 -8.49
CA GLY A 30 5.63 -10.49 -7.75
C GLY A 30 7.10 -10.74 -8.02
N SER A 31 7.70 -9.91 -8.77
CA SER A 31 8.99 -9.38 -8.40
C SER A 31 8.69 -8.13 -7.58
N SER A 32 8.89 -8.20 -6.27
CA SER A 32 8.77 -7.06 -5.37
C SER A 32 9.91 -6.08 -5.66
N SER A 33 9.73 -5.28 -6.70
CA SER A 33 10.37 -3.98 -6.72
C SER A 33 9.77 -3.25 -5.52
N THR A 34 10.55 -3.06 -4.49
CA THR A 34 10.23 -2.39 -3.23
C THR A 34 9.85 -0.93 -3.53
N LYS A 35 8.67 -0.73 -4.09
CA LYS A 35 8.03 0.57 -4.04
C LYS A 35 7.60 0.70 -2.59
N THR A 36 8.49 1.28 -1.77
CA THR A 36 8.23 1.51 -0.35
C THR A 36 6.95 2.31 -0.25
N ASP A 37 5.88 1.69 0.22
CA ASP A 37 4.63 2.38 0.49
C ASP A 37 4.91 3.43 1.56
N PRO A 38 4.75 4.73 1.26
CA PRO A 38 5.08 5.79 2.20
C PRO A 38 4.17 5.79 3.44
N THR A 39 3.16 4.94 3.47
CA THR A 39 2.22 4.81 4.58
C THR A 39 2.40 3.51 5.37
N LEU A 40 3.39 2.68 5.02
CA LEU A 40 3.58 1.35 5.60
C LEU A 40 5.05 1.08 5.94
N ILE A 41 5.29 0.65 7.18
CA ILE A 41 6.56 0.03 7.61
C ILE A 41 6.32 -1.47 7.77
N THR A 42 7.14 -2.28 7.13
CA THR A 42 7.03 -3.74 7.21
C THR A 42 7.95 -4.32 8.29
N SER A 43 7.65 -5.52 8.75
CA SER A 43 8.52 -6.24 9.70
C SER A 43 9.95 -6.42 9.17
N GLU A 44 10.12 -6.61 7.86
CA GLU A 44 11.44 -6.73 7.23
C GLU A 44 12.30 -5.46 7.42
N GLN A 45 11.68 -4.29 7.26
CA GLN A 45 12.38 -3.01 7.48
C GLN A 45 12.76 -2.84 8.95
N ILE A 46 11.88 -3.25 9.88
CA ILE A 46 12.12 -3.19 11.32
C ILE A 46 13.30 -4.09 11.71
N ILE A 47 13.30 -5.34 11.26
CA ILE A 47 14.33 -6.33 11.56
C ILE A 47 15.69 -5.92 10.96
N LYS A 48 15.67 -5.40 9.72
CA LYS A 48 16.90 -4.97 9.01
C LYS A 48 17.65 -3.90 9.79
N HIS A 49 16.94 -2.95 10.39
CA HIS A 49 17.54 -1.80 11.09
C HIS A 49 17.74 -2.02 12.59
N ARG A 50 17.22 -3.12 13.17
CA ARG A 50 17.38 -3.51 14.59
C ARG A 50 16.98 -2.40 15.57
N PHE A 51 15.82 -1.80 15.37
CA PHE A 51 15.30 -0.77 16.27
C PHE A 51 15.03 -1.31 17.68
N THR A 52 15.13 -0.45 18.68
CA THR A 52 14.90 -0.79 20.10
C THR A 52 13.40 -0.82 20.42
N ASN A 53 12.60 0.01 19.76
CA ASN A 53 11.16 0.13 19.97
C ASN A 53 10.45 0.62 18.69
N ALA A 54 9.11 0.60 18.69
CA ALA A 54 8.33 1.04 17.53
C ALA A 54 8.48 2.55 17.25
N TYR A 55 8.67 3.37 18.28
CA TYR A 55 8.86 4.81 18.11
C TYR A 55 10.10 5.11 17.26
N GLU A 56 11.24 4.49 17.62
CA GLU A 56 12.50 4.64 16.90
C GLU A 56 12.37 4.19 15.43
N ALA A 57 11.63 3.12 15.16
CA ALA A 57 11.37 2.65 13.81
C ALA A 57 10.60 3.69 12.98
N VAL A 58 9.56 4.30 13.55
CA VAL A 58 8.79 5.36 12.90
C VAL A 58 9.61 6.62 12.73
N GLU A 59 10.36 7.03 13.73
CA GLU A 59 11.21 8.23 13.70
C GLU A 59 12.29 8.12 12.61
N ALA A 60 12.95 6.97 12.50
CA ALA A 60 14.02 6.75 11.54
C ALA A 60 13.53 6.61 10.10
N LEU A 61 12.39 5.94 9.89
CA LEU A 61 11.88 5.64 8.55
C LEU A 61 10.89 6.69 8.04
N HIS A 62 10.06 7.24 8.92
CA HIS A 62 8.98 8.17 8.60
C HIS A 62 8.75 9.18 9.72
N SER A 63 9.73 10.00 10.03
CA SER A 63 9.65 11.04 11.08
C SER A 63 8.45 12.00 10.93
N ASN A 64 7.99 12.18 9.67
CA ASN A 64 6.83 13.00 9.36
C ASN A 64 5.49 12.48 9.92
N TRP A 65 5.43 11.18 10.31
CA TRP A 65 4.24 10.61 10.94
C TRP A 65 4.10 11.01 12.41
N LEU A 66 5.19 11.44 13.03
CA LEU A 66 5.23 11.89 14.43
C LEU A 66 4.85 13.36 14.58
N VAL A 67 4.76 14.08 13.45
CA VAL A 67 4.42 15.51 13.45
C VAL A 67 2.92 15.69 13.31
N ASN A 68 2.30 16.31 14.30
CA ASN A 68 0.90 16.72 14.22
C ASN A 68 0.72 17.80 13.14
N LYS A 69 -0.02 17.48 12.09
CA LYS A 69 -0.32 18.38 10.96
C LYS A 69 -1.74 18.94 11.02
N SER A 70 -2.54 18.55 12.01
CA SER A 70 -3.87 19.10 12.17
C SER A 70 -3.80 20.54 12.66
N ALA A 71 -4.69 21.38 12.14
CA ALA A 71 -4.91 22.69 12.74
C ALA A 71 -5.47 22.49 14.14
N ASP A 72 -4.73 22.92 15.15
CA ASP A 72 -5.19 22.85 16.53
C ASP A 72 -6.51 23.63 16.66
N SER A 73 -7.55 22.94 17.04
CA SER A 73 -8.76 23.59 17.50
C SER A 73 -8.49 24.16 18.89
N PHE A 74 -8.84 25.42 19.11
CA PHE A 74 -8.60 26.12 20.38
C PHE A 74 -9.13 25.42 21.63
N ASN A 75 -9.99 24.40 21.47
CA ASN A 75 -10.63 23.69 22.57
C ASN A 75 -10.14 22.26 22.82
N ALA A 76 -9.34 21.67 21.92
CA ALA A 76 -8.74 20.35 22.14
C ALA A 76 -7.51 20.19 21.21
N PRO A 77 -6.30 20.05 21.75
CA PRO A 77 -5.14 19.71 20.93
C PRO A 77 -5.36 18.31 20.34
N SER A 78 -5.47 18.27 19.02
CA SER A 78 -5.57 17.00 18.29
C SER A 78 -4.25 16.27 18.43
N GLN A 79 -4.25 15.08 19.03
CA GLN A 79 -3.06 14.25 19.18
C GLN A 79 -3.12 13.04 18.22
N ILE A 80 -1.97 12.69 17.67
CA ILE A 80 -1.85 11.45 16.90
C ILE A 80 -2.07 10.28 17.85
N ARG A 81 -3.03 9.41 17.49
CA ARG A 81 -3.42 8.26 18.29
C ARG A 81 -2.75 6.99 17.78
N VAL A 82 -2.40 6.11 18.70
CA VAL A 82 -1.81 4.82 18.42
C VAL A 82 -2.82 3.71 18.70
N TYR A 83 -2.98 2.81 17.75
CA TYR A 83 -3.79 1.61 17.86
C TYR A 83 -2.90 0.38 17.69
N VAL A 84 -3.08 -0.62 18.55
CA VAL A 84 -2.46 -1.94 18.42
C VAL A 84 -3.57 -2.94 18.17
N ASP A 85 -3.51 -3.66 17.07
CA ASP A 85 -4.51 -4.66 16.64
C ASP A 85 -5.97 -4.14 16.75
N ASN A 86 -6.21 -2.91 16.30
CA ASN A 86 -7.49 -2.17 16.37
C ASN A 86 -7.93 -1.71 17.78
N THR A 87 -7.13 -1.92 18.81
CA THR A 87 -7.40 -1.43 20.16
C THR A 87 -6.65 -0.13 20.39
N PHE A 88 -7.33 0.88 20.93
CA PHE A 88 -6.67 2.14 21.31
C PHE A 88 -5.60 1.86 22.36
N TYR A 89 -4.39 2.30 22.11
CA TYR A 89 -3.23 2.03 22.98
C TYR A 89 -2.73 3.29 23.68
N GLY A 90 -2.82 4.45 23.04
CA GLY A 90 -2.38 5.71 23.62
C GLY A 90 -2.01 6.77 22.58
N ALA A 91 -1.20 7.74 22.99
CA ALA A 91 -0.60 8.74 22.12
C ALA A 91 0.72 8.22 21.50
N VAL A 92 1.36 9.05 20.68
CA VAL A 92 2.60 8.70 19.95
C VAL A 92 3.70 8.15 20.88
N GLU A 93 3.81 8.67 22.08
CA GLU A 93 4.82 8.25 23.05
C GLU A 93 4.68 6.80 23.46
N SER A 94 3.47 6.25 23.39
CA SER A 94 3.21 4.84 23.72
C SER A 94 3.90 3.85 22.78
N LEU A 95 4.31 4.28 21.58
CA LEU A 95 5.13 3.48 20.65
C LEU A 95 6.47 3.06 21.27
N ARG A 96 6.97 3.78 22.27
CA ARG A 96 8.23 3.45 22.96
C ARG A 96 8.14 2.16 23.78
N SER A 97 6.93 1.77 24.19
CA SER A 97 6.69 0.53 24.96
C SER A 97 6.43 -0.69 24.09
N ILE A 98 6.32 -0.52 22.77
CA ILE A 98 6.03 -1.61 21.85
C ILE A 98 7.34 -2.25 21.37
N ASN A 99 7.48 -3.56 21.61
CA ASN A 99 8.64 -4.33 21.18
C ASN A 99 8.63 -4.50 19.65
N PRO A 100 9.69 -4.09 18.93
CA PRO A 100 9.73 -4.16 17.48
C PRO A 100 9.66 -5.60 16.93
N ASN A 101 10.14 -6.59 17.69
CA ASN A 101 10.12 -7.99 17.27
C ASN A 101 8.70 -8.60 17.23
N THR A 102 7.74 -7.98 17.90
CA THR A 102 6.34 -8.43 17.88
C THR A 102 5.53 -7.76 16.75
N ILE A 103 6.13 -6.84 16.01
CA ILE A 103 5.44 -6.04 15.02
C ILE A 103 5.47 -6.76 13.67
N ARG A 104 4.29 -6.95 13.10
CA ARG A 104 4.11 -7.38 11.71
C ARG A 104 4.20 -6.20 10.74
N SER A 105 3.52 -5.11 11.07
CA SER A 105 3.53 -3.88 10.27
C SER A 105 3.08 -2.67 11.08
N ILE A 106 3.55 -1.48 10.67
CA ILE A 106 3.05 -0.20 11.19
C ILE A 106 2.49 0.56 9.99
N ARG A 107 1.26 1.03 10.10
CA ARG A 107 0.59 1.81 9.07
C ARG A 107 0.17 3.16 9.60
N HIS A 108 0.43 4.20 8.82
CA HIS A 108 -0.01 5.55 9.09
C HIS A 108 -1.29 5.86 8.31
N TYR A 109 -2.24 6.46 8.99
CA TYR A 109 -3.44 7.06 8.42
C TYR A 109 -3.40 8.56 8.67
N ASP A 110 -3.57 9.34 7.63
CA ASP A 110 -3.73 10.78 7.76
C ASP A 110 -5.03 11.15 8.45
N GLY A 111 -5.22 12.43 8.81
CA GLY A 111 -6.41 12.87 9.52
C GLY A 111 -7.72 12.58 8.82
N VAL A 112 -7.75 12.61 7.47
CA VAL A 112 -8.95 12.34 6.69
C VAL A 112 -9.30 10.84 6.74
N ALA A 113 -8.35 9.98 6.46
CA ALA A 113 -8.52 8.53 6.51
C ALA A 113 -8.80 8.04 7.94
N ALA A 114 -8.13 8.63 8.94
CA ALA A 114 -8.34 8.30 10.34
C ALA A 114 -9.75 8.71 10.81
N THR A 115 -10.21 9.91 10.45
CA THR A 115 -11.56 10.37 10.78
C THR A 115 -12.63 9.50 10.13
N ALA A 116 -12.44 9.11 8.88
CA ALA A 116 -13.38 8.23 8.18
C ALA A 116 -13.49 6.85 8.83
N ARG A 117 -12.39 6.35 9.44
CA ARG A 117 -12.35 5.00 10.01
C ARG A 117 -12.70 4.94 11.51
N TRP A 118 -12.25 5.92 12.30
CA TRP A 118 -12.38 5.94 13.77
C TRP A 118 -13.21 7.11 14.30
N GLY A 119 -13.64 8.04 13.46
CA GLY A 119 -14.46 9.19 13.85
C GLY A 119 -13.68 10.50 13.96
N ILE A 120 -14.43 11.57 14.21
CA ILE A 120 -13.97 12.98 14.15
C ILE A 120 -12.81 13.34 15.09
N ASP A 121 -12.64 12.58 16.17
CA ASP A 121 -11.57 12.84 17.16
C ASP A 121 -10.16 12.39 16.69
N HIS A 122 -10.06 11.92 15.42
CA HIS A 122 -8.82 11.38 14.86
C HIS A 122 -8.22 12.28 13.77
N GLY A 123 -8.59 13.56 13.75
CA GLY A 123 -8.14 14.53 12.75
C GLY A 123 -6.62 14.76 12.70
N ALA A 124 -5.88 14.44 13.76
CA ALA A 124 -4.42 14.49 13.77
C ALA A 124 -3.75 13.29 13.07
N GLY A 125 -4.52 12.26 12.74
CA GLY A 125 -4.04 11.00 12.17
C GLY A 125 -3.90 9.88 13.20
N VAL A 126 -3.67 8.68 12.68
CA VAL A 126 -3.55 7.45 13.46
C VAL A 126 -2.33 6.66 12.99
N ILE A 127 -1.58 6.11 13.95
CA ILE A 127 -0.57 5.10 13.70
C ILE A 127 -1.12 3.76 14.18
N GLN A 128 -1.36 2.84 13.25
CA GLN A 128 -1.82 1.50 13.55
C GLN A 128 -0.66 0.52 13.52
N VAL A 129 -0.43 -0.14 14.63
CA VAL A 129 0.53 -1.24 14.77
C VAL A 129 -0.24 -2.56 14.68
N THR A 130 0.19 -3.45 13.81
CA THR A 130 -0.33 -4.82 13.73
C THR A 130 0.74 -5.76 14.26
N THR A 131 0.38 -6.62 15.20
CA THR A 131 1.30 -7.57 15.79
C THR A 131 1.31 -8.91 15.05
N GLN A 132 2.38 -9.68 15.27
CA GLN A 132 2.48 -11.06 14.81
C GLN A 132 1.71 -11.94 15.82
N GLN A 133 0.71 -12.67 15.32
CA GLN A 133 -0.01 -13.70 16.09
C GLN A 133 0.60 -15.06 15.80
#